data_2b4f2617dde60d4c2ea0c5b04da775d0
#
_entry.id   2b4f2617dde60d4c2ea0c5b04da775d0
#
_cell.length_a   1.000
_cell.length_b   1.000
_cell.length_c   1.000
_cell.angle_alpha   90.00
_cell.angle_beta   90.00
_cell.angle_gamma   90.00
#
_symmetry.space_group_name_H-M   'P 1'
#
loop_
_entity.id
_entity.type
_entity.pdbx_description
1 polymer ?
#
loop_
_entity_poly.entity_id
_entity_poly.type
_entity_poly.pdbx_seq_one_letter_code
_entity_poly.pdbx_strand_id
1 'polypeptide(L)'
;MNDQFKTQVNAKYAFYRTHYVNNDDKLIEVDNLYKQREVYVSTANMYTIFPFWDVSMSYDFQWNEMKADMYGFVFPTRFTTLLSIATALRLGKVKLQGSGLATFVNDQVKEGPAPKARQILTPAVFLSYKPFDKHDFSLRAFYKKTFRMPTFNDLYYADMGNSKLDPEYVTQYNLGIVYQKQWGNKLFRHFKIQADGYYNYVKDKIIAYPKGQQFRWTMLNLGKVKIRGVDISTETMINPWKDLFITMKVQYTYQKAQDYTDPSDNYYKDQIPYIPWHSGSAIAQASYKGWDLNYSFIYVGERYNQQENIKYNYTQPWYTSDISLSKEFKMKFGSLKASLEVNNLLSQDYDVILNYPMPKRNYRASLTVEL
;
A
#
# COMPACT_ATOMS: atom_id res chain seq x y z
N MET A 1 29.79 -4.76 -23.27
CA MET A 1 28.76 -3.74 -22.91
C MET A 1 29.40 -2.80 -21.91
N ASN A 2 29.19 -1.49 -22.08
CA ASN A 2 29.76 -0.53 -21.12
C ASN A 2 28.94 -0.61 -19.83
N ASP A 3 29.55 -1.01 -18.71
CA ASP A 3 28.88 -1.16 -17.40
C ASP A 3 28.32 0.15 -16.83
N GLN A 4 28.63 1.28 -17.49
CA GLN A 4 28.17 2.62 -17.12
C GLN A 4 26.74 2.94 -17.59
N PHE A 5 26.21 2.23 -18.60
CA PHE A 5 24.88 2.46 -19.12
C PHE A 5 24.01 1.23 -19.00
N LYS A 6 22.85 1.40 -18.37
CA LYS A 6 21.83 0.36 -18.24
C LYS A 6 20.50 0.86 -18.77
N THR A 7 19.90 0.05 -19.61
CA THR A 7 18.55 0.30 -20.16
C THR A 7 17.62 -0.84 -19.78
N GLN A 8 16.39 -0.50 -19.42
CA GLN A 8 15.31 -1.44 -19.21
C GLN A 8 14.09 -0.99 -20.01
N VAL A 9 13.52 -1.89 -20.79
CA VAL A 9 12.28 -1.68 -21.52
C VAL A 9 11.24 -2.66 -21.03
N ASN A 10 10.03 -2.18 -20.77
CA ASN A 10 8.90 -3.02 -20.36
C ASN A 10 7.73 -2.75 -21.29
N ALA A 11 6.98 -3.79 -21.63
CA ALA A 11 5.72 -3.72 -22.33
C ALA A 11 4.71 -4.63 -21.65
N LYS A 12 3.47 -4.15 -21.50
CA LYS A 12 2.38 -4.89 -20.88
C LYS A 12 1.10 -4.66 -21.67
N TYR A 13 0.36 -5.72 -21.90
CA TYR A 13 -1.04 -5.67 -22.26
C TYR A 13 -1.85 -6.38 -21.17
N ALA A 14 -2.93 -5.75 -20.72
CA ALA A 14 -3.84 -6.35 -19.74
C ALA A 14 -5.29 -6.18 -20.19
N PHE A 15 -6.09 -7.19 -19.91
CA PHE A 15 -7.52 -7.19 -20.12
C PHE A 15 -8.21 -7.63 -18.83
N TYR A 16 -9.13 -6.81 -18.35
CA TYR A 16 -9.91 -7.08 -17.16
C TYR A 16 -11.39 -7.16 -17.52
N ARG A 17 -12.07 -8.12 -16.90
CA ARG A 17 -13.52 -8.29 -17.00
C ARG A 17 -14.09 -8.36 -15.60
N THR A 18 -14.99 -7.46 -15.26
CA THR A 18 -15.69 -7.43 -13.98
C THR A 18 -17.18 -7.50 -14.23
N HIS A 19 -17.84 -8.49 -13.65
CA HIS A 19 -19.30 -8.62 -13.67
C HIS A 19 -19.81 -8.25 -12.28
N TYR A 20 -20.55 -7.17 -12.19
CA TYR A 20 -21.15 -6.68 -10.96
C TYR A 20 -22.64 -6.95 -10.98
N VAL A 21 -23.10 -7.78 -10.04
CA VAL A 21 -24.51 -8.18 -9.88
C VAL A 21 -24.95 -7.79 -8.48
N ASN A 22 -26.05 -7.08 -8.37
CA ASN A 22 -26.74 -6.79 -7.13
C ASN A 22 -28.24 -7.10 -7.31
N ASN A 23 -28.69 -8.21 -6.73
CA ASN A 23 -30.06 -8.70 -6.81
C ASN A 23 -30.82 -8.46 -5.50
N ASP A 24 -30.47 -7.43 -4.72
CA ASP A 24 -31.19 -7.09 -3.50
C ASP A 24 -32.59 -6.55 -3.85
N ASP A 25 -33.64 -7.28 -3.47
CA ASP A 25 -35.05 -6.92 -3.72
C ASP A 25 -35.47 -5.56 -3.18
N LYS A 26 -34.67 -5.00 -2.26
CA LYS A 26 -34.90 -3.66 -1.66
C LYS A 26 -34.18 -2.52 -2.39
N LEU A 27 -33.35 -2.84 -3.38
CA LEU A 27 -32.54 -1.91 -4.15
C LEU A 27 -32.86 -2.04 -5.64
N ILE A 28 -32.38 -1.10 -6.45
CA ILE A 28 -32.42 -1.23 -7.90
C ILE A 28 -31.51 -2.39 -8.29
N GLU A 29 -32.08 -3.37 -8.99
CA GLU A 29 -31.31 -4.47 -9.56
C GLU A 29 -30.21 -3.92 -10.48
N VAL A 30 -28.98 -4.37 -10.26
CA VAL A 30 -27.82 -3.99 -11.06
C VAL A 30 -27.16 -5.26 -11.59
N ASP A 31 -27.05 -5.35 -12.90
CA ASP A 31 -26.32 -6.40 -13.62
C ASP A 31 -25.48 -5.74 -14.71
N ASN A 32 -24.24 -5.44 -14.42
CA ASN A 32 -23.36 -4.70 -15.33
C ASN A 32 -22.04 -5.45 -15.58
N LEU A 33 -21.64 -5.50 -16.84
CA LEU A 33 -20.39 -6.09 -17.27
C LEU A 33 -19.40 -5.00 -17.71
N TYR A 34 -18.31 -4.87 -16.96
CA TYR A 34 -17.21 -3.96 -17.26
C TYR A 34 -16.08 -4.70 -17.96
N LYS A 35 -15.54 -4.10 -19.01
CA LYS A 35 -14.36 -4.55 -19.74
C LYS A 35 -13.35 -3.43 -19.79
N GLN A 36 -12.16 -3.67 -19.26
CA GLN A 36 -11.06 -2.70 -19.28
C GLN A 36 -9.86 -3.28 -20.04
N ARG A 37 -9.25 -2.47 -20.88
CA ARG A 37 -8.02 -2.77 -21.60
C ARG A 37 -6.95 -1.77 -21.19
N GLU A 38 -5.73 -2.26 -21.11
CA GLU A 38 -4.56 -1.46 -20.77
C GLU A 38 -3.39 -1.85 -21.67
N VAL A 39 -2.73 -0.85 -22.25
CA VAL A 39 -1.41 -0.98 -22.87
C VAL A 39 -0.46 -0.10 -22.10
N TYR A 40 0.67 -0.63 -21.69
CA TYR A 40 1.73 0.09 -21.02
C TYR A 40 3.07 -0.21 -21.68
N VAL A 41 3.84 0.83 -21.94
CA VAL A 41 5.22 0.74 -22.47
C VAL A 41 6.08 1.69 -21.67
N SER A 42 7.25 1.24 -21.23
CA SER A 42 8.21 2.08 -20.55
C SER A 42 9.64 1.84 -20.97
N THR A 43 10.45 2.87 -20.86
CA THR A 43 11.91 2.76 -20.94
C THR A 43 12.54 3.51 -19.77
N ALA A 44 13.49 2.88 -19.11
CA ALA A 44 14.28 3.47 -18.05
C ALA A 44 15.76 3.33 -18.39
N ASN A 45 16.47 4.45 -18.40
CA ASN A 45 17.85 4.55 -18.78
C ASN A 45 18.64 5.12 -17.60
N MET A 46 19.69 4.44 -17.17
CA MET A 46 20.58 4.89 -16.11
C MET A 46 22.00 5.01 -16.65
N TYR A 47 22.64 6.11 -16.36
CA TYR A 47 24.03 6.38 -16.69
C TYR A 47 24.82 6.72 -15.44
N THR A 48 25.90 5.97 -15.19
CA THR A 48 26.87 6.22 -14.14
C THR A 48 27.93 7.18 -14.68
N ILE A 49 27.82 8.48 -14.31
CA ILE A 49 28.77 9.52 -14.75
C ILE A 49 30.12 9.30 -14.04
N PHE A 50 30.06 9.08 -12.72
CA PHE A 50 31.20 8.75 -11.86
C PHE A 50 30.80 7.64 -10.88
N PRO A 51 31.71 6.90 -10.24
CA PRO A 51 31.38 5.87 -9.28
C PRO A 51 30.48 6.35 -8.11
N PHE A 52 30.46 7.64 -7.86
CA PHE A 52 29.64 8.28 -6.83
C PHE A 52 28.40 9.00 -7.36
N TRP A 53 28.20 9.08 -8.70
CA TRP A 53 27.12 9.86 -9.30
C TRP A 53 26.43 9.14 -10.46
N ASP A 54 25.16 8.80 -10.23
CA ASP A 54 24.26 8.26 -11.24
C ASP A 54 23.20 9.30 -11.66
N VAL A 55 22.83 9.26 -12.93
CA VAL A 55 21.68 9.97 -13.48
C VAL A 55 20.79 8.96 -14.18
N SER A 56 19.49 9.10 -14.04
CA SER A 56 18.53 8.28 -14.76
C SER A 56 17.42 9.11 -15.37
N MET A 57 16.92 8.62 -16.52
CA MET A 57 15.79 9.19 -17.24
C MET A 57 14.83 8.08 -17.61
N SER A 58 13.54 8.27 -17.39
CA SER A 58 12.51 7.34 -17.82
C SER A 58 11.40 8.03 -18.61
N TYR A 59 10.81 7.26 -19.50
CA TYR A 59 9.61 7.58 -20.25
C TYR A 59 8.64 6.42 -20.13
N ASP A 60 7.41 6.72 -19.72
CA ASP A 60 6.34 5.74 -19.63
C ASP A 60 5.12 6.26 -20.38
N PHE A 61 4.48 5.37 -21.12
CA PHE A 61 3.21 5.62 -21.79
C PHE A 61 2.20 4.57 -21.39
N GLN A 62 1.00 5.00 -21.02
CA GLN A 62 -0.11 4.12 -20.67
C GLN A 62 -1.37 4.56 -21.41
N TRP A 63 -2.04 3.61 -22.03
CA TRP A 63 -3.36 3.75 -22.61
C TRP A 63 -4.33 2.84 -21.85
N ASN A 64 -5.46 3.39 -21.40
CA ASN A 64 -6.53 2.66 -20.74
C ASN A 64 -7.86 2.97 -21.42
N GLU A 65 -8.67 1.95 -21.67
CA GLU A 65 -10.04 2.06 -22.16
C GLU A 65 -10.96 1.26 -21.24
N MET A 66 -12.15 1.79 -20.91
CA MET A 66 -13.19 1.06 -20.20
C MET A 66 -14.50 1.07 -20.99
N LYS A 67 -15.16 -0.10 -21.06
CA LYS A 67 -16.47 -0.31 -21.67
C LYS A 67 -17.38 -0.97 -20.65
N ALA A 68 -18.68 -0.63 -20.67
CA ALA A 68 -19.70 -1.29 -19.91
C ALA A 68 -21.00 -1.38 -20.73
N ASP A 69 -21.84 -2.33 -20.36
CA ASP A 69 -23.19 -2.50 -20.93
C ASP A 69 -24.25 -1.67 -20.19
N MET A 70 -23.79 -0.78 -19.29
CA MET A 70 -24.66 0.12 -18.53
C MET A 70 -25.21 1.24 -19.42
N TYR A 71 -26.52 1.56 -19.27
CA TYR A 71 -27.15 2.69 -19.94
C TYR A 71 -26.48 4.02 -19.54
N GLY A 72 -26.21 4.88 -20.53
CA GLY A 72 -25.56 6.17 -20.31
C GLY A 72 -24.08 6.09 -19.92
N PHE A 73 -23.42 4.94 -20.14
CA PHE A 73 -21.99 4.79 -19.88
C PHE A 73 -21.16 5.63 -20.85
N VAL A 74 -20.19 6.37 -20.32
CA VAL A 74 -19.45 7.41 -21.09
C VAL A 74 -18.27 6.87 -21.92
N PHE A 75 -17.95 5.57 -21.84
CA PHE A 75 -16.85 4.90 -22.54
C PHE A 75 -15.50 5.63 -22.46
N PRO A 76 -14.93 5.78 -21.25
CA PRO A 76 -13.74 6.59 -21.06
C PRO A 76 -12.49 5.92 -21.66
N THR A 77 -11.61 6.78 -22.21
CA THR A 77 -10.25 6.41 -22.63
C THR A 77 -9.28 7.39 -22.00
N ARG A 78 -8.22 6.91 -21.37
CA ARG A 78 -7.15 7.71 -20.73
C ARG A 78 -5.82 7.46 -21.39
N PHE A 79 -5.14 8.54 -21.73
CA PHE A 79 -3.74 8.55 -22.14
C PHE A 79 -2.92 9.16 -21.00
N THR A 80 -1.93 8.43 -20.53
CA THR A 80 -1.01 8.92 -19.51
C THR A 80 0.41 8.84 -20.01
N THR A 81 1.12 9.96 -19.98
CA THR A 81 2.55 10.03 -20.30
C THR A 81 3.31 10.51 -19.07
N LEU A 82 4.38 9.80 -18.70
CA LEU A 82 5.24 10.16 -17.58
C LEU A 82 6.67 10.35 -18.08
N LEU A 83 7.27 11.47 -17.68
CA LEU A 83 8.68 11.78 -17.91
C LEU A 83 9.36 11.99 -16.58
N SER A 84 10.37 11.18 -16.29
CA SER A 84 11.13 11.30 -15.04
C SER A 84 12.60 11.55 -15.30
N ILE A 85 13.17 12.41 -14.48
CA ILE A 85 14.62 12.55 -14.33
C ILE A 85 14.98 12.37 -12.86
N ALA A 86 16.03 11.60 -12.59
CA ALA A 86 16.51 11.40 -11.25
C ALA A 86 18.04 11.38 -11.20
N THR A 87 18.58 11.72 -10.04
CA THR A 87 20.01 11.68 -9.75
C THR A 87 20.28 11.07 -8.39
N ALA A 88 21.40 10.36 -8.25
CA ALA A 88 21.86 9.80 -6.98
C ALA A 88 23.35 10.08 -6.78
N LEU A 89 23.66 10.75 -5.67
CA LEU A 89 25.02 11.09 -5.22
C LEU A 89 25.38 10.27 -3.99
N ARG A 90 26.56 9.62 -4.00
CA ARG A 90 27.13 8.85 -2.87
C ARG A 90 28.42 9.52 -2.42
N LEU A 91 28.33 10.36 -1.40
CA LEU A 91 29.43 11.18 -0.89
C LEU A 91 29.90 10.64 0.48
N GLY A 92 30.72 9.58 0.46
CA GLY A 92 31.17 8.92 1.68
C GLY A 92 30.01 8.42 2.54
N LYS A 93 29.76 9.06 3.67
CA LYS A 93 28.70 8.71 4.62
C LYS A 93 27.29 9.23 4.23
N VAL A 94 27.21 10.07 3.21
CA VAL A 94 25.97 10.70 2.76
C VAL A 94 25.55 10.12 1.42
N LYS A 95 24.27 9.75 1.32
CA LYS A 95 23.61 9.44 0.06
C LYS A 95 22.45 10.40 -0.16
N LEU A 96 22.50 11.15 -1.25
CA LEU A 96 21.48 12.11 -1.66
C LEU A 96 20.85 11.62 -2.98
N GLN A 97 19.52 11.61 -3.04
CA GLN A 97 18.78 11.29 -4.26
C GLN A 97 17.74 12.39 -4.50
N GLY A 98 17.66 12.85 -5.73
CA GLY A 98 16.65 13.81 -6.18
C GLY A 98 15.95 13.29 -7.42
N SER A 99 14.65 13.55 -7.57
CA SER A 99 13.91 13.23 -8.76
C SER A 99 12.79 14.23 -9.03
N GLY A 100 12.47 14.40 -10.30
CA GLY A 100 11.29 15.11 -10.76
C GLY A 100 10.52 14.22 -11.74
N LEU A 101 9.22 14.09 -11.54
CA LEU A 101 8.32 13.38 -12.44
C LEU A 101 7.27 14.34 -12.99
N ALA A 102 7.26 14.53 -14.31
CA ALA A 102 6.20 15.22 -15.03
C ALA A 102 5.20 14.19 -15.56
N THR A 103 3.93 14.37 -15.22
CA THR A 103 2.83 13.51 -15.65
C THR A 103 1.83 14.31 -16.45
N PHE A 104 1.48 13.78 -17.63
CA PHE A 104 0.47 14.34 -18.52
C PHE A 104 -0.67 13.33 -18.64
N VAL A 105 -1.88 13.75 -18.30
CA VAL A 105 -3.08 12.91 -18.37
C VAL A 105 -4.10 13.58 -19.28
N ASN A 106 -4.61 12.83 -20.23
CA ASN A 106 -5.68 13.25 -21.13
C ASN A 106 -6.75 12.19 -21.18
N ASP A 107 -7.94 12.55 -20.72
CA ASP A 107 -9.12 11.70 -20.72
C ASP A 107 -10.04 12.08 -21.88
N GLN A 108 -10.56 11.08 -22.55
CA GLN A 108 -11.57 11.21 -23.61
C GLN A 108 -12.80 10.38 -23.23
N VAL A 109 -13.98 10.85 -23.57
CA VAL A 109 -15.24 10.14 -23.40
C VAL A 109 -16.04 10.19 -24.68
N LYS A 110 -16.83 9.17 -24.95
CA LYS A 110 -17.71 9.18 -26.15
C LYS A 110 -18.94 10.06 -25.96
N GLU A 111 -19.46 10.13 -24.73
CA GLU A 111 -20.68 10.85 -24.38
C GLU A 111 -20.42 11.77 -23.19
N GLY A 112 -20.90 13.01 -23.28
CA GLY A 112 -20.75 14.01 -22.24
C GLY A 112 -19.42 14.77 -22.25
N PRO A 113 -19.19 15.65 -21.27
CA PRO A 113 -17.97 16.43 -21.17
C PRO A 113 -16.79 15.58 -20.68
N ALA A 114 -15.68 15.62 -21.43
CA ALA A 114 -14.43 14.98 -20.98
C ALA A 114 -13.82 15.75 -19.78
N PRO A 115 -13.18 15.05 -18.83
CA PRO A 115 -12.37 15.69 -17.80
C PRO A 115 -11.26 16.54 -18.40
N LYS A 116 -10.88 17.63 -17.70
CA LYS A 116 -9.79 18.50 -18.16
C LYS A 116 -8.45 17.74 -18.15
N ALA A 117 -7.67 17.96 -19.21
CA ALA A 117 -6.28 17.46 -19.24
C ALA A 117 -5.48 18.00 -18.05
N ARG A 118 -4.61 17.17 -17.50
CA ARG A 118 -3.80 17.48 -16.31
C ARG A 118 -2.31 17.40 -16.66
N GLN A 119 -1.55 18.37 -16.14
CA GLN A 119 -0.10 18.40 -16.20
C GLN A 119 0.41 18.61 -14.78
N ILE A 120 1.15 17.65 -14.25
CA ILE A 120 1.50 17.63 -12.84
C ILE A 120 2.99 17.32 -12.69
N LEU A 121 3.69 18.16 -11.91
CA LEU A 121 5.10 17.95 -11.55
C LEU A 121 5.21 17.53 -10.09
N THR A 122 5.84 16.38 -9.86
CA THR A 122 6.04 15.81 -8.53
C THR A 122 7.53 15.64 -8.21
N PRO A 123 8.14 16.56 -7.46
CA PRO A 123 9.52 16.45 -6.99
C PRO A 123 9.62 15.51 -5.78
N ALA A 124 10.80 14.85 -5.66
CA ALA A 124 11.18 14.12 -4.46
C ALA A 124 12.68 14.29 -4.17
N VAL A 125 13.03 14.36 -2.88
CA VAL A 125 14.41 14.40 -2.39
C VAL A 125 14.52 13.43 -1.21
N PHE A 126 15.55 12.59 -1.23
CA PHE A 126 15.86 11.61 -0.18
C PHE A 126 17.29 11.80 0.28
N LEU A 127 17.48 11.84 1.59
CA LEU A 127 18.77 11.92 2.26
C LEU A 127 18.95 10.69 3.16
N SER A 128 20.11 10.06 3.08
CA SER A 128 20.55 9.05 4.04
C SER A 128 21.96 9.38 4.53
N TYR A 129 22.15 9.32 5.83
CA TYR A 129 23.43 9.61 6.49
C TYR A 129 23.81 8.48 7.43
N LYS A 130 25.00 7.89 7.24
CA LYS A 130 25.60 6.86 8.08
C LYS A 130 26.75 7.46 8.90
N PRO A 131 26.49 7.96 10.14
CA PRO A 131 27.51 8.66 10.92
C PRO A 131 28.66 7.76 11.39
N PHE A 132 28.39 6.49 11.61
CA PHE A 132 29.34 5.55 12.24
C PHE A 132 29.86 4.51 11.24
N ASP A 133 31.18 4.28 11.26
CA ASP A 133 31.81 3.26 10.40
C ASP A 133 31.66 1.84 11.00
N LYS A 134 31.63 1.73 12.34
CA LYS A 134 31.56 0.44 13.06
C LYS A 134 30.14 -0.04 13.37
N HIS A 135 29.16 0.81 13.20
CA HIS A 135 27.75 0.53 13.52
C HIS A 135 26.89 0.80 12.29
N ASP A 136 26.09 -0.15 11.89
CA ASP A 136 25.13 0.03 10.80
C ASP A 136 23.91 0.79 11.33
N PHE A 137 24.12 2.07 11.54
CA PHE A 137 23.13 3.05 11.93
C PHE A 137 23.00 4.08 10.82
N SER A 138 21.78 4.41 10.42
CA SER A 138 21.50 5.44 9.43
C SER A 138 20.35 6.34 9.84
N LEU A 139 20.53 7.62 9.59
CA LEU A 139 19.48 8.63 9.60
C LEU A 139 18.93 8.76 8.18
N ARG A 140 17.61 8.89 8.05
CA ARG A 140 16.95 9.06 6.76
C ARG A 140 15.98 10.23 6.85
N ALA A 141 15.91 11.01 5.79
CA ALA A 141 14.90 12.04 5.64
C ALA A 141 14.43 12.07 4.20
N PHE A 142 13.17 12.39 3.98
CA PHE A 142 12.70 12.70 2.65
C PHE A 142 11.62 13.78 2.64
N TYR A 143 11.61 14.49 1.52
CA TYR A 143 10.52 15.32 1.07
C TYR A 143 10.03 14.77 -0.26
N LYS A 144 8.71 14.61 -0.41
CA LYS A 144 8.13 14.06 -1.64
C LYS A 144 6.77 14.66 -1.89
N LYS A 145 6.51 15.06 -3.13
CA LYS A 145 5.15 15.28 -3.63
C LYS A 145 4.70 14.09 -4.46
N THR A 146 3.46 13.71 -4.30
CA THR A 146 2.80 12.69 -5.13
C THR A 146 1.39 13.15 -5.45
N PHE A 147 0.78 12.51 -6.43
CA PHE A 147 -0.64 12.67 -6.71
C PHE A 147 -1.24 11.32 -7.13
N ARG A 148 -2.55 11.23 -7.03
CA ARG A 148 -3.33 10.09 -7.49
C ARG A 148 -4.47 10.60 -8.37
N MET A 149 -4.48 10.17 -9.64
CA MET A 149 -5.66 10.35 -10.49
C MET A 149 -6.77 9.42 -10.02
N PRO A 150 -8.05 9.86 -10.03
CA PRO A 150 -9.17 8.95 -9.87
C PRO A 150 -9.10 7.85 -10.94
N THR A 151 -9.30 6.61 -10.53
CA THR A 151 -9.40 5.47 -11.45
C THR A 151 -10.73 5.51 -12.19
N PHE A 152 -10.87 4.73 -13.27
CA PHE A 152 -12.17 4.62 -13.94
C PHE A 152 -13.24 4.01 -13.02
N ASN A 153 -12.85 3.15 -12.07
CA ASN A 153 -13.77 2.64 -11.06
C ASN A 153 -14.23 3.76 -10.10
N ASP A 154 -13.29 4.62 -9.65
CA ASP A 154 -13.66 5.77 -8.80
C ASP A 154 -14.65 6.72 -9.50
N LEU A 155 -14.52 6.86 -10.83
CA LEU A 155 -15.30 7.80 -11.62
C LEU A 155 -16.63 7.24 -12.14
N TYR A 156 -16.65 5.97 -12.60
CA TYR A 156 -17.70 5.45 -13.49
C TYR A 156 -18.27 4.08 -13.08
N TYR A 157 -17.88 3.53 -11.92
CA TYR A 157 -18.35 2.22 -11.50
C TYR A 157 -19.75 2.28 -10.90
N ALA A 158 -20.76 1.74 -11.61
CA ALA A 158 -22.16 1.62 -11.17
C ALA A 158 -22.65 2.80 -10.27
N ASP A 159 -23.26 2.48 -9.14
CA ASP A 159 -23.80 3.46 -8.18
C ASP A 159 -22.74 4.14 -7.29
N MET A 160 -21.48 3.66 -7.35
CA MET A 160 -20.39 4.09 -6.44
C MET A 160 -19.55 5.20 -7.05
N GLY A 161 -19.42 5.22 -8.38
CA GLY A 161 -18.56 6.15 -9.08
C GLY A 161 -19.01 7.61 -8.95
N ASN A 162 -18.04 8.51 -8.96
CA ASN A 162 -18.29 9.96 -8.97
C ASN A 162 -17.41 10.63 -10.02
N SER A 163 -18.03 11.01 -11.14
CA SER A 163 -17.35 11.64 -12.28
C SER A 163 -16.79 13.04 -11.98
N LYS A 164 -17.13 13.61 -10.82
CA LYS A 164 -16.69 14.96 -10.38
C LYS A 164 -15.44 14.93 -9.50
N LEU A 165 -14.82 13.77 -9.29
CA LEU A 165 -13.62 13.67 -8.47
C LEU A 165 -12.44 14.44 -9.07
N ASP A 166 -11.80 15.21 -8.22
CA ASP A 166 -10.49 15.81 -8.49
C ASP A 166 -9.34 14.85 -8.10
N PRO A 167 -8.17 15.01 -8.72
CA PRO A 167 -6.98 14.28 -8.30
C PRO A 167 -6.59 14.58 -6.85
N GLU A 168 -6.20 13.56 -6.11
CA GLU A 168 -5.62 13.68 -4.77
C GLU A 168 -4.15 14.09 -4.86
N TYR A 169 -3.72 15.09 -4.08
CA TYR A 169 -2.33 15.54 -3.99
C TYR A 169 -1.80 15.33 -2.58
N VAL A 170 -0.59 14.78 -2.48
CA VAL A 170 0.06 14.53 -1.19
C VAL A 170 1.43 15.17 -1.14
N THR A 171 1.69 15.95 -0.09
CA THR A 171 3.03 16.43 0.27
C THR A 171 3.47 15.69 1.53
N GLN A 172 4.60 15.02 1.46
CA GLN A 172 5.10 14.13 2.50
C GLN A 172 6.46 14.59 3.03
N TYR A 173 6.60 14.57 4.34
CA TYR A 173 7.85 14.77 5.07
C TYR A 173 8.07 13.57 5.99
N ASN A 174 9.27 13.04 6.00
CA ASN A 174 9.64 11.91 6.85
C ASN A 174 11.03 12.12 7.42
N LEU A 175 11.20 11.72 8.68
CA LEU A 175 12.48 11.59 9.33
C LEU A 175 12.52 10.23 10.04
N GLY A 176 13.54 9.44 9.74
CA GLY A 176 13.63 8.08 10.26
C GLY A 176 15.05 7.68 10.66
N ILE A 177 15.12 6.68 11.48
CA ILE A 177 16.35 5.99 11.89
C ILE A 177 16.26 4.52 11.55
N VAL A 178 17.41 3.95 11.18
CA VAL A 178 17.56 2.48 11.04
C VAL A 178 18.84 2.09 11.78
N TYR A 179 18.72 1.09 12.63
CA TYR A 179 19.87 0.43 13.23
C TYR A 179 19.76 -1.07 12.97
N GLN A 180 20.87 -1.67 12.52
CA GLN A 180 20.93 -3.11 12.39
C GLN A 180 22.29 -3.63 12.87
N LYS A 181 22.25 -4.85 13.40
CA LYS A 181 23.44 -5.55 13.86
C LYS A 181 23.33 -7.04 13.57
N GLN A 182 24.43 -7.59 13.11
CA GLN A 182 24.59 -9.02 12.90
C GLN A 182 25.67 -9.56 13.84
N TRP A 183 25.44 -10.75 14.36
CA TRP A 183 26.41 -11.45 15.21
C TRP A 183 26.69 -12.82 14.59
N GLY A 184 27.95 -13.25 14.59
CA GLY A 184 28.36 -14.54 14.04
C GLY A 184 27.73 -15.73 14.77
N ASN A 185 28.52 -16.46 15.57
CA ASN A 185 28.11 -17.71 16.23
C ASN A 185 27.53 -17.51 17.64
N LYS A 186 26.60 -16.58 17.82
CA LYS A 186 25.99 -16.27 19.12
C LYS A 186 24.48 -16.54 19.08
N LEU A 187 23.85 -16.55 20.25
CA LEU A 187 22.40 -16.69 20.41
C LEU A 187 21.64 -15.68 19.52
N PHE A 188 22.06 -14.42 19.53
CA PHE A 188 21.51 -13.40 18.65
C PHE A 188 22.24 -13.41 17.31
N ARG A 189 21.54 -13.61 16.20
CA ARG A 189 22.06 -13.64 14.83
C ARG A 189 21.90 -12.31 14.13
N HIS A 190 20.73 -11.73 14.26
CA HIS A 190 20.36 -10.51 13.59
C HIS A 190 19.37 -9.70 14.46
N PHE A 191 19.57 -8.39 14.47
CA PHE A 191 18.61 -7.44 15.01
C PHE A 191 18.54 -6.24 14.10
N LYS A 192 17.33 -5.77 13.80
CA LYS A 192 17.07 -4.55 13.08
C LYS A 192 15.92 -3.81 13.74
N ILE A 193 16.09 -2.51 13.90
CA ILE A 193 15.03 -1.59 14.30
C ILE A 193 14.98 -0.43 13.33
N GLN A 194 13.78 -0.03 12.97
CA GLN A 194 13.50 1.13 12.16
C GLN A 194 12.38 1.91 12.83
N ALA A 195 12.55 3.23 12.93
CA ALA A 195 11.52 4.14 13.40
C ALA A 195 11.45 5.35 12.46
N ASP A 196 10.24 5.68 12.02
CA ASP A 196 9.96 6.79 11.10
C ASP A 196 8.87 7.68 11.69
N GLY A 197 9.15 8.97 11.83
CA GLY A 197 8.16 9.99 12.10
C GLY A 197 7.79 10.71 10.80
N TYR A 198 6.50 10.95 10.57
CA TYR A 198 6.06 11.57 9.33
C TYR A 198 4.97 12.62 9.51
N TYR A 199 4.93 13.53 8.56
CA TYR A 199 3.86 14.49 8.37
C TYR A 199 3.46 14.52 6.90
N ASN A 200 2.18 14.23 6.61
CA ASN A 200 1.62 14.28 5.27
C ASN A 200 0.49 15.31 5.22
N TYR A 201 0.53 16.17 4.23
CA TYR A 201 -0.56 17.07 3.89
C TYR A 201 -1.21 16.57 2.61
N VAL A 202 -2.49 16.21 2.70
CA VAL A 202 -3.28 15.69 1.59
C VAL A 202 -4.32 16.73 1.20
N LYS A 203 -4.42 17.03 -0.08
CA LYS A 203 -5.44 17.86 -0.68
C LYS A 203 -6.32 16.99 -1.57
N ASP A 204 -7.64 17.22 -1.51
CA ASP A 204 -8.67 16.52 -2.29
C ASP A 204 -8.58 14.99 -2.13
N LYS A 205 -8.41 14.52 -0.87
CA LYS A 205 -8.27 13.09 -0.55
C LYS A 205 -9.47 12.29 -1.05
N ILE A 206 -9.20 11.30 -1.91
CA ILE A 206 -10.24 10.41 -2.43
C ILE A 206 -10.52 9.31 -1.41
N ILE A 207 -11.76 9.20 -0.96
CA ILE A 207 -12.22 8.14 -0.07
C ILE A 207 -13.50 7.49 -0.61
N ALA A 208 -13.67 6.20 -0.30
CA ALA A 208 -14.94 5.53 -0.39
C ALA A 208 -15.72 5.81 0.90
N TYR A 209 -16.93 6.26 0.80
CA TYR A 209 -17.75 6.67 1.93
C TYR A 209 -19.13 5.98 1.88
N PRO A 210 -19.60 5.35 2.97
CA PRO A 210 -20.92 4.76 3.01
C PRO A 210 -22.00 5.84 3.07
N LYS A 211 -23.00 5.78 2.19
CA LYS A 211 -24.15 6.68 2.18
C LYS A 211 -25.16 6.30 3.29
N GLY A 212 -24.96 6.84 4.49
CA GLY A 212 -25.86 6.63 5.62
C GLY A 212 -25.96 5.15 6.03
N GLN A 213 -27.18 4.71 6.41
CA GLN A 213 -27.46 3.31 6.78
C GLN A 213 -27.66 2.38 5.57
N GLN A 214 -27.60 2.91 4.36
CA GLN A 214 -27.71 2.10 3.15
C GLN A 214 -26.34 1.47 2.87
N PHE A 215 -26.30 0.20 2.45
CA PHE A 215 -25.10 -0.51 2.01
C PHE A 215 -24.48 0.05 0.71
N ARG A 216 -24.77 1.30 0.39
CA ARG A 216 -24.27 2.00 -0.79
C ARG A 216 -23.07 2.84 -0.43
N TRP A 217 -22.04 2.71 -1.21
CA TRP A 217 -20.82 3.50 -1.12
C TRP A 217 -20.84 4.58 -2.20
N THR A 218 -20.15 5.66 -1.95
CA THR A 218 -19.83 6.67 -2.97
C THR A 218 -18.39 7.10 -2.82
N MET A 219 -17.81 7.50 -3.93
CA MET A 219 -16.48 8.10 -3.94
C MET A 219 -16.62 9.60 -3.76
N LEU A 220 -15.82 10.18 -2.88
CA LEU A 220 -15.78 11.64 -2.67
C LEU A 220 -14.37 12.14 -2.38
N ASN A 221 -14.13 13.42 -2.61
CA ASN A 221 -12.94 14.10 -2.14
C ASN A 221 -13.20 14.72 -0.76
N LEU A 222 -12.34 14.38 0.23
CA LEU A 222 -12.15 15.22 1.40
C LEU A 222 -11.17 16.33 1.03
N GLY A 223 -11.49 17.59 1.32
CA GLY A 223 -10.71 18.73 0.85
C GLY A 223 -9.27 18.73 1.36
N LYS A 224 -9.08 18.77 2.68
CA LYS A 224 -7.75 18.84 3.31
C LYS A 224 -7.64 17.84 4.45
N VAL A 225 -6.66 16.95 4.37
CA VAL A 225 -6.34 16.01 5.45
C VAL A 225 -4.90 16.19 5.90
N LYS A 226 -4.67 16.27 7.21
CA LYS A 226 -3.35 16.29 7.82
C LYS A 226 -3.11 14.96 8.53
N ILE A 227 -2.02 14.29 8.17
CA ILE A 227 -1.67 13.00 8.73
C ILE A 227 -0.33 13.15 9.45
N ARG A 228 -0.27 12.78 10.73
CA ARG A 228 0.96 12.72 11.54
C ARG A 228 1.05 11.35 12.14
N GLY A 229 2.23 10.79 12.17
CA GLY A 229 2.38 9.47 12.73
C GLY A 229 3.81 9.07 13.01
N VAL A 230 3.90 7.91 13.65
CA VAL A 230 5.16 7.22 13.92
C VAL A 230 4.96 5.75 13.57
N ASP A 231 5.86 5.23 12.75
CA ASP A 231 5.95 3.81 12.43
C ASP A 231 7.21 3.23 13.06
N ILE A 232 7.08 2.12 13.78
CA ILE A 232 8.20 1.39 14.38
C ILE A 232 8.13 -0.05 13.88
N SER A 233 9.26 -0.57 13.41
CA SER A 233 9.40 -1.98 13.07
C SER A 233 10.67 -2.56 13.65
N THR A 234 10.58 -3.79 14.17
CA THR A 234 11.72 -4.56 14.64
C THR A 234 11.75 -5.92 13.98
N GLU A 235 12.95 -6.40 13.71
CA GLU A 235 13.19 -7.77 13.26
C GLU A 235 14.34 -8.35 14.06
N THR A 236 14.14 -9.53 14.63
CA THR A 236 15.14 -10.23 15.42
C THR A 236 15.21 -11.67 14.97
N MET A 237 16.43 -12.21 14.79
CA MET A 237 16.69 -13.62 14.59
C MET A 237 17.58 -14.15 15.71
N ILE A 238 17.13 -15.19 16.38
CA ILE A 238 17.89 -15.89 17.40
C ILE A 238 18.08 -17.36 17.01
N ASN A 239 19.18 -17.95 17.48
CA ASN A 239 19.50 -19.35 17.29
C ASN A 239 19.83 -19.96 18.68
N PRO A 240 18.78 -20.35 19.46
CA PRO A 240 18.96 -20.81 20.85
C PRO A 240 19.83 -22.07 20.97
N TRP A 241 19.70 -22.98 20.01
CA TRP A 241 20.52 -24.18 19.88
C TRP A 241 20.66 -24.61 18.42
N LYS A 242 21.46 -25.62 18.19
CA LYS A 242 21.77 -26.13 16.85
C LYS A 242 20.47 -26.43 16.07
N ASP A 243 20.44 -25.94 14.82
CA ASP A 243 19.34 -26.14 13.85
C ASP A 243 18.00 -25.47 14.19
N LEU A 244 17.86 -24.80 15.36
CA LEU A 244 16.67 -24.01 15.68
C LEU A 244 16.91 -22.54 15.40
N PHE A 245 16.11 -21.97 14.50
CA PHE A 245 16.07 -20.54 14.20
C PHE A 245 14.70 -19.97 14.57
N ILE A 246 14.70 -18.89 15.32
CA ILE A 246 13.49 -18.17 15.65
C ILE A 246 13.62 -16.75 15.11
N THR A 247 12.71 -16.36 14.23
CA THR A 247 12.61 -15.02 13.67
C THR A 247 11.35 -14.36 14.21
N MET A 248 11.49 -13.14 14.74
CA MET A 248 10.38 -12.33 15.21
C MET A 248 10.38 -10.99 14.48
N LYS A 249 9.20 -10.57 14.02
CA LYS A 249 8.96 -9.26 13.42
C LYS A 249 7.80 -8.60 14.15
N VAL A 250 7.97 -7.35 14.57
CA VAL A 250 6.93 -6.55 15.22
C VAL A 250 6.84 -5.23 14.50
N GLN A 251 5.63 -4.81 14.20
CA GLN A 251 5.32 -3.50 13.61
C GLN A 251 4.28 -2.81 14.47
N TYR A 252 4.44 -1.51 14.63
CA TYR A 252 3.49 -0.65 15.33
C TYR A 252 3.38 0.67 14.59
N THR A 253 2.15 1.15 14.43
CA THR A 253 1.82 2.44 13.84
C THR A 253 0.94 3.22 14.78
N TYR A 254 1.35 4.45 15.08
CA TYR A 254 0.48 5.50 15.60
C TYR A 254 0.20 6.49 14.47
N GLN A 255 -1.08 6.74 14.17
CA GLN A 255 -1.47 7.61 13.07
C GLN A 255 -2.63 8.52 13.44
N LYS A 256 -2.40 9.82 13.37
CA LYS A 256 -3.42 10.85 13.50
C LYS A 256 -3.71 11.45 12.13
N ALA A 257 -4.81 11.01 11.50
CA ALA A 257 -5.25 11.44 10.18
C ALA A 257 -6.56 12.23 10.31
N GLN A 258 -6.50 13.54 10.23
CA GLN A 258 -7.59 14.44 10.59
C GLN A 258 -8.06 15.28 9.41
N ASP A 259 -9.38 15.52 9.35
CA ASP A 259 -9.99 16.45 8.41
C ASP A 259 -9.73 17.89 8.83
N TYR A 260 -9.22 18.69 7.89
CA TYR A 260 -8.98 20.12 8.04
C TYR A 260 -9.63 20.92 6.90
N THR A 261 -10.71 20.40 6.32
CA THR A 261 -11.36 20.96 5.13
C THR A 261 -12.03 22.28 5.45
N ASP A 262 -13.00 22.29 6.33
CA ASP A 262 -13.77 23.49 6.71
C ASP A 262 -13.86 23.60 8.24
N PRO A 263 -13.39 24.72 8.83
CA PRO A 263 -13.48 24.95 10.27
C PRO A 263 -14.92 25.01 10.82
N SER A 264 -15.93 25.23 9.96
CA SER A 264 -17.34 25.29 10.36
C SER A 264 -18.02 23.93 10.43
N ASP A 265 -17.39 22.88 9.90
CA ASP A 265 -17.91 21.51 9.95
C ASP A 265 -17.80 20.91 11.35
N ASN A 266 -18.82 20.14 11.77
CA ASN A 266 -18.85 19.46 13.07
C ASN A 266 -17.72 18.43 13.23
N TYR A 267 -17.18 17.92 12.13
CA TYR A 267 -16.09 16.94 12.07
C TYR A 267 -14.70 17.57 11.80
N TYR A 268 -14.59 18.89 11.90
CA TYR A 268 -13.31 19.58 11.76
C TYR A 268 -12.29 19.12 12.82
N LYS A 269 -11.14 18.60 12.38
CA LYS A 269 -10.09 17.95 13.18
C LYS A 269 -10.43 16.55 13.70
N ASP A 270 -11.53 15.96 13.28
CA ASP A 270 -11.82 14.57 13.56
C ASP A 270 -10.98 13.61 12.73
N GLN A 271 -10.78 12.41 13.23
CA GLN A 271 -10.09 11.32 12.53
C GLN A 271 -10.95 10.90 11.33
N ILE A 272 -10.35 10.79 10.16
CA ILE A 272 -11.07 10.36 8.95
C ILE A 272 -11.57 8.91 9.08
N PRO A 273 -12.68 8.55 8.41
CA PRO A 273 -13.28 7.22 8.55
C PRO A 273 -12.33 6.06 8.33
N TYR A 274 -12.52 5.00 9.14
CA TYR A 274 -11.80 3.72 9.08
C TYR A 274 -10.29 3.77 9.31
N ILE A 275 -9.72 4.90 9.70
CA ILE A 275 -8.30 5.01 10.05
C ILE A 275 -8.15 4.88 11.58
N PRO A 276 -7.49 3.82 12.09
CA PRO A 276 -7.25 3.67 13.52
C PRO A 276 -6.12 4.62 13.99
N TRP A 277 -6.18 5.02 15.26
CA TRP A 277 -5.09 5.75 15.92
C TRP A 277 -3.88 4.85 16.15
N HIS A 278 -4.13 3.59 16.49
CA HIS A 278 -3.12 2.60 16.83
C HIS A 278 -3.37 1.32 16.04
N SER A 279 -2.34 0.78 15.44
CA SER A 279 -2.37 -0.54 14.82
C SER A 279 -1.03 -1.23 14.96
N GLY A 280 -1.00 -2.53 14.86
CA GLY A 280 0.24 -3.27 14.93
C GLY A 280 0.10 -4.72 14.49
N SER A 281 1.25 -5.33 14.24
CA SER A 281 1.32 -6.75 13.94
C SER A 281 2.57 -7.37 14.56
N ALA A 282 2.50 -8.65 14.86
CA ALA A 282 3.63 -9.44 15.29
C ALA A 282 3.63 -10.77 14.54
N ILE A 283 4.80 -11.19 14.07
CA ILE A 283 5.02 -12.48 13.42
C ILE A 283 6.17 -13.16 14.16
N ALA A 284 5.97 -14.42 14.55
CA ALA A 284 7.03 -15.28 15.09
C ALA A 284 7.09 -16.56 14.27
N GLN A 285 8.28 -16.88 13.79
CA GLN A 285 8.56 -18.12 13.04
C GLN A 285 9.64 -18.90 13.77
N ALA A 286 9.43 -20.17 14.01
CA ALA A 286 10.42 -21.11 14.53
C ALA A 286 10.65 -22.21 13.50
N SER A 287 11.90 -22.34 13.04
CA SER A 287 12.32 -23.35 12.06
C SER A 287 13.28 -24.33 12.70
N TYR A 288 12.94 -25.63 12.64
CA TYR A 288 13.76 -26.71 13.20
C TYR A 288 13.71 -27.97 12.33
N LYS A 289 14.82 -28.35 11.70
CA LYS A 289 14.97 -29.60 10.93
C LYS A 289 13.83 -29.87 9.94
N GLY A 290 13.47 -28.85 9.15
CA GLY A 290 12.39 -28.92 8.17
C GLY A 290 10.97 -28.82 8.75
N TRP A 291 10.81 -28.57 10.05
CA TRP A 291 9.58 -28.08 10.64
C TRP A 291 9.58 -26.56 10.68
N ASP A 292 8.47 -25.93 10.31
CA ASP A 292 8.25 -24.50 10.46
C ASP A 292 6.93 -24.28 11.22
N LEU A 293 7.04 -23.63 12.37
CA LEU A 293 5.92 -23.13 13.15
C LEU A 293 5.84 -21.62 12.95
N ASN A 294 4.71 -21.11 12.48
CA ASN A 294 4.48 -19.68 12.34
C ASN A 294 3.28 -19.26 13.19
N TYR A 295 3.43 -18.13 13.83
CA TYR A 295 2.37 -17.45 14.54
C TYR A 295 2.30 -16.02 14.04
N SER A 296 1.11 -15.52 13.73
CA SER A 296 0.87 -14.12 13.39
C SER A 296 -0.23 -13.52 14.29
N PHE A 297 -0.05 -12.26 14.60
CA PHE A 297 -0.99 -11.46 15.37
C PHE A 297 -1.18 -10.11 14.70
N ILE A 298 -2.42 -9.65 14.56
CA ILE A 298 -2.79 -8.33 14.05
C ILE A 298 -3.69 -7.67 15.06
N TYR A 299 -3.44 -6.39 15.32
CA TYR A 299 -4.28 -5.52 16.13
C TYR A 299 -4.62 -4.26 15.34
N VAL A 300 -5.90 -3.91 15.32
CA VAL A 300 -6.41 -2.65 14.77
C VAL A 300 -7.22 -1.97 15.88
N GLY A 301 -6.76 -0.79 16.26
CA GLY A 301 -7.36 -0.01 17.33
C GLY A 301 -8.73 0.56 16.97
N GLU A 302 -9.24 1.36 17.89
CA GLU A 302 -10.50 2.09 17.71
C GLU A 302 -10.45 3.02 16.49
N ARG A 303 -11.58 3.18 15.85
CA ARG A 303 -11.79 4.02 14.67
C ARG A 303 -13.24 4.43 14.57
N TYR A 304 -13.56 5.25 13.59
CA TYR A 304 -14.93 5.68 13.31
C TYR A 304 -15.32 5.29 11.89
N ASN A 305 -16.60 4.98 11.68
CA ASN A 305 -17.12 4.59 10.36
C ASN A 305 -17.68 5.78 9.56
N GLN A 306 -17.78 6.96 10.18
CA GLN A 306 -18.26 8.21 9.58
C GLN A 306 -17.26 9.34 9.89
N GLN A 307 -17.49 10.54 9.31
CA GLN A 307 -16.63 11.71 9.48
C GLN A 307 -16.64 12.24 10.91
N GLU A 308 -17.81 12.29 11.58
CA GLU A 308 -17.91 12.72 12.97
C GLU A 308 -17.42 11.63 13.94
N ASN A 309 -16.50 11.98 14.84
CA ASN A 309 -15.95 11.07 15.83
C ASN A 309 -16.83 11.01 17.10
N ILE A 310 -18.10 10.71 16.92
CA ILE A 310 -19.08 10.55 18.00
C ILE A 310 -19.29 9.07 18.34
N LYS A 311 -19.84 8.80 19.53
CA LYS A 311 -20.09 7.44 20.04
C LYS A 311 -20.90 6.56 19.08
N TYR A 312 -21.85 7.16 18.35
CA TYR A 312 -22.69 6.45 17.38
C TYR A 312 -21.88 5.90 16.19
N ASN A 313 -20.81 6.58 15.79
CA ASN A 313 -19.95 6.24 14.68
C ASN A 313 -18.72 5.42 15.10
N TYR A 314 -18.61 5.11 16.39
CA TYR A 314 -17.48 4.37 16.95
C TYR A 314 -17.48 2.92 16.46
N THR A 315 -16.32 2.45 16.05
CA THR A 315 -16.05 1.07 15.65
C THR A 315 -15.00 0.47 16.57
N GLN A 316 -15.36 -0.61 17.23
CA GLN A 316 -14.51 -1.26 18.24
C GLN A 316 -13.18 -1.73 17.66
N PRO A 317 -12.11 -1.73 18.46
CA PRO A 317 -10.86 -2.38 18.10
C PRO A 317 -11.07 -3.88 17.94
N TRP A 318 -10.24 -4.48 17.10
CA TRP A 318 -10.21 -5.92 16.90
C TRP A 318 -8.79 -6.46 16.80
N TYR A 319 -8.65 -7.74 16.99
CA TYR A 319 -7.39 -8.46 16.80
C TYR A 319 -7.64 -9.86 16.28
N THR A 320 -6.68 -10.42 15.56
CA THR A 320 -6.68 -11.83 15.14
C THR A 320 -5.34 -12.47 15.40
N SER A 321 -5.35 -13.77 15.58
CA SER A 321 -4.15 -14.60 15.70
C SER A 321 -4.30 -15.79 14.76
N ASP A 322 -3.24 -16.09 14.02
CA ASP A 322 -3.18 -17.25 13.15
C ASP A 322 -1.98 -18.09 13.52
N ILE A 323 -2.09 -19.41 13.39
CA ILE A 323 -1.00 -20.34 13.61
C ILE A 323 -0.91 -21.32 12.45
N SER A 324 0.30 -21.59 11.99
CA SER A 324 0.54 -22.64 10.99
C SER A 324 1.72 -23.51 11.36
N LEU A 325 1.60 -24.79 11.08
CA LEU A 325 2.67 -25.77 11.20
C LEU A 325 2.89 -26.42 9.84
N SER A 326 4.13 -26.43 9.38
CA SER A 326 4.50 -27.14 8.15
C SER A 326 5.70 -28.03 8.35
N LYS A 327 5.77 -29.08 7.53
CA LYS A 327 6.90 -29.99 7.45
C LYS A 327 7.31 -30.21 5.99
N GLU A 328 8.59 -30.03 5.74
CA GLU A 328 9.23 -30.39 4.49
C GLU A 328 9.85 -31.78 4.57
N PHE A 329 9.54 -32.62 3.60
CA PHE A 329 10.09 -33.96 3.40
C PHE A 329 10.92 -33.95 2.11
N LYS A 330 12.23 -34.12 2.24
CA LYS A 330 13.13 -34.23 1.08
C LYS A 330 13.00 -35.63 0.47
N MET A 331 12.78 -35.68 -0.84
CA MET A 331 12.66 -36.91 -1.61
C MET A 331 13.79 -36.97 -2.66
N LYS A 332 13.98 -38.12 -3.29
CA LYS A 332 15.05 -38.29 -4.30
C LYS A 332 14.87 -37.42 -5.55
N PHE A 333 13.65 -37.01 -5.85
CA PHE A 333 13.27 -36.28 -7.07
C PHE A 333 12.66 -34.90 -6.77
N GLY A 334 12.76 -34.40 -5.52
CA GLY A 334 12.20 -33.11 -5.15
C GLY A 334 11.89 -32.98 -3.67
N SER A 335 10.96 -32.12 -3.31
CA SER A 335 10.46 -32.00 -1.94
C SER A 335 8.94 -32.00 -1.86
N LEU A 336 8.41 -32.51 -0.73
CA LEU A 336 6.99 -32.46 -0.38
C LEU A 336 6.85 -31.60 0.89
N LYS A 337 6.07 -30.52 0.82
CA LYS A 337 5.73 -29.70 1.98
C LYS A 337 4.26 -29.90 2.33
N ALA A 338 4.00 -30.40 3.55
CA ALA A 338 2.67 -30.48 4.14
C ALA A 338 2.49 -29.31 5.12
N SER A 339 1.36 -28.61 5.06
CA SER A 339 1.05 -27.48 5.93
C SER A 339 -0.37 -27.55 6.48
N LEU A 340 -0.53 -27.21 7.75
CA LEU A 340 -1.80 -27.04 8.45
C LEU A 340 -1.86 -25.64 9.02
N GLU A 341 -3.00 -24.95 8.83
CA GLU A 341 -3.20 -23.57 9.31
C GLU A 341 -4.53 -23.49 10.08
N VAL A 342 -4.52 -22.69 11.12
CA VAL A 342 -5.71 -22.25 11.86
C VAL A 342 -5.72 -20.74 11.81
N ASN A 343 -6.64 -20.15 11.07
CA ASN A 343 -6.83 -18.71 10.99
C ASN A 343 -7.88 -18.27 12.01
N ASN A 344 -7.71 -17.06 12.55
CA ASN A 344 -8.51 -16.52 13.63
C ASN A 344 -8.63 -17.52 14.79
N LEU A 345 -7.47 -17.93 15.35
CA LEU A 345 -7.33 -18.96 16.39
C LEU A 345 -8.25 -18.75 17.58
N LEU A 346 -8.49 -17.50 17.98
CA LEU A 346 -9.32 -17.12 19.11
C LEU A 346 -10.80 -16.94 18.74
N SER A 347 -11.18 -17.20 17.47
CA SER A 347 -12.54 -17.09 16.94
C SER A 347 -13.18 -15.73 17.22
N GLN A 348 -12.41 -14.64 17.05
CA GLN A 348 -12.91 -13.28 17.19
C GLN A 348 -14.01 -13.02 16.18
N ASP A 349 -15.08 -12.37 16.65
CA ASP A 349 -16.13 -11.83 15.81
C ASP A 349 -15.82 -10.35 15.58
N TYR A 350 -15.56 -9.96 14.35
CA TYR A 350 -15.15 -8.61 14.03
C TYR A 350 -15.50 -8.21 12.60
N ASP A 351 -15.68 -6.90 12.45
CA ASP A 351 -15.90 -6.24 11.17
C ASP A 351 -14.69 -5.35 10.83
N VAL A 352 -14.13 -5.49 9.65
CA VAL A 352 -13.17 -4.50 9.10
C VAL A 352 -13.93 -3.27 8.65
N ILE A 353 -15.04 -3.48 7.98
CA ILE A 353 -16.01 -2.48 7.54
C ILE A 353 -17.33 -2.81 8.23
N LEU A 354 -18.03 -1.81 8.72
CA LEU A 354 -19.32 -1.98 9.40
C LEU A 354 -20.29 -2.83 8.57
N ASN A 355 -20.90 -3.83 9.20
CA ASN A 355 -21.83 -4.80 8.60
C ASN A 355 -21.21 -5.77 7.57
N TYR A 356 -19.88 -5.87 7.53
CA TYR A 356 -19.16 -6.87 6.73
C TYR A 356 -18.37 -7.79 7.67
N PRO A 357 -19.04 -8.81 8.28
CA PRO A 357 -18.41 -9.72 9.23
C PRO A 357 -17.31 -10.53 8.56
N MET A 358 -16.18 -10.63 9.22
CA MET A 358 -15.06 -11.43 8.75
C MET A 358 -15.20 -12.89 9.19
N PRO A 359 -14.57 -13.84 8.48
CA PRO A 359 -14.61 -15.25 8.83
C PRO A 359 -14.12 -15.50 10.26
N LYS A 360 -14.89 -16.25 11.03
CA LYS A 360 -14.47 -16.79 12.32
C LYS A 360 -13.34 -17.80 12.12
N ARG A 361 -12.96 -18.55 13.15
CA ARG A 361 -11.93 -19.59 13.05
C ARG A 361 -12.19 -20.50 11.85
N ASN A 362 -11.16 -20.66 11.04
CA ASN A 362 -11.19 -21.56 9.89
C ASN A 362 -9.87 -22.32 9.76
N TYR A 363 -9.90 -23.43 9.04
CA TYR A 363 -8.78 -24.36 8.92
C TYR A 363 -8.42 -24.53 7.46
N ARG A 364 -7.13 -24.60 7.18
CA ARG A 364 -6.63 -24.89 5.83
C ARG A 364 -5.53 -25.96 5.92
N ALA A 365 -5.61 -26.95 5.05
CA ALA A 365 -4.54 -27.92 4.82
C ALA A 365 -4.04 -27.78 3.39
N SER A 366 -2.73 -27.84 3.17
CA SER A 366 -2.12 -27.79 1.85
C SER A 366 -0.96 -28.76 1.71
N LEU A 367 -0.79 -29.30 0.49
CA LEU A 367 0.35 -30.10 0.07
C LEU A 367 0.99 -29.43 -1.15
N THR A 368 2.28 -29.17 -1.08
CA THR A 368 3.07 -28.59 -2.18
C THR A 368 4.18 -29.58 -2.58
N VAL A 369 4.28 -29.87 -3.86
CA VAL A 369 5.34 -30.70 -4.43
C VAL A 369 6.25 -29.82 -5.27
N GLU A 370 7.53 -29.86 -5.01
CA GLU A 370 8.58 -29.21 -5.81
C GLU A 370 9.42 -30.33 -6.46
N LEU A 371 9.48 -30.34 -7.78
CA LEU A 371 10.18 -31.34 -8.61
C LEU A 371 11.52 -30.82 -9.09
#